data_710713cf69cc0413e07deca31793a7ca
#
_entry.id   710713cf69cc0413e07deca31793a7ca
#
_cell.length_a   1.000
_cell.length_b   1.000
_cell.length_c   1.000
_cell.angle_alpha   90.00
_cell.angle_beta   90.00
_cell.angle_gamma   90.00
#
_symmetry.space_group_name_H-M   'P 1'
#
loop_
_entity.id
_entity.type
_entity.pdbx_description
1 polymer ?
#
loop_
_entity_poly.entity_id
_entity_poly.type
_entity_poly.pdbx_seq_one_letter_code
_entity_poly.pdbx_strand_id
1 'polypeptide(L)'
;MRNLILTFALICGLTASQAQNTKGTFYVGTNDIANIAWTDWAVSPSVGYAFTDALVIGGSVSQDSTDADMNLDFYARYFWKGMFVHAGMNGLNFDEMTLGLGKMFTLRDNVYIDPAIVYNAGGETVNLTLGFGFKF
;
A
#
# COMPACT_ATOMS: atom_id res chain seq x y z
N MET A 1 17.36 -1.08 16.01
CA MET A 1 15.94 -1.48 16.09
C MET A 1 15.13 -0.53 16.95
N ARG A 2 15.49 -0.34 18.22
CA ARG A 2 14.76 0.57 19.13
C ARG A 2 14.68 2.02 18.62
N ASN A 3 15.75 2.54 18.05
CA ASN A 3 15.78 3.89 17.49
C ASN A 3 14.97 4.03 16.18
N LEU A 4 14.88 2.97 15.40
CA LEU A 4 14.06 2.94 14.19
C LEU A 4 12.57 2.99 14.52
N ILE A 5 12.16 2.25 15.53
CA ILE A 5 10.77 2.24 16.02
C ILE A 5 10.39 3.60 16.61
N LEU A 6 11.31 4.23 17.36
CA LEU A 6 11.10 5.58 17.91
C LEU A 6 11.01 6.64 16.81
N THR A 7 11.86 6.56 15.79
CA THR A 7 11.82 7.47 14.65
C THR A 7 10.53 7.30 13.85
N PHE A 8 10.10 6.07 13.65
CA PHE A 8 8.83 5.77 12.97
C PHE A 8 7.63 6.27 13.79
N ALA A 9 7.64 6.06 15.11
CA ALA A 9 6.61 6.56 16.01
C ALA A 9 6.56 8.10 16.05
N LEU A 10 7.71 8.76 15.99
CA LEU A 10 7.82 10.21 15.95
C LEU A 10 7.27 10.79 14.65
N ILE A 11 7.62 10.18 13.50
CA ILE A 11 7.09 10.56 12.18
C ILE A 11 5.57 10.36 12.15
N CYS A 12 5.06 9.27 12.70
CA CYS A 12 3.64 9.01 12.82
C CYS A 12 2.90 9.99 13.75
N GLY A 13 3.60 10.50 14.76
CA GLY A 13 3.02 11.42 15.74
C GLY A 13 2.97 12.89 15.31
N LEU A 14 3.92 13.33 14.48
CA LEU A 14 4.06 14.74 14.11
C LEU A 14 3.12 15.20 12.99
N THR A 15 2.52 14.30 12.25
CA THR A 15 1.60 14.63 11.17
C THR A 15 0.19 14.20 11.53
N ALA A 16 -0.47 14.99 12.37
CA ALA A 16 -1.92 14.93 12.54
C ALA A 16 -2.68 15.48 11.31
N SER A 17 -2.03 15.52 10.16
CA SER A 17 -2.66 15.82 8.90
C SER A 17 -3.62 14.69 8.56
N GLN A 18 -4.89 14.98 8.66
CA GLN A 18 -5.97 14.05 8.38
C GLN A 18 -6.00 13.75 6.87
N ALA A 19 -5.26 12.73 6.46
CA ALA A 19 -5.48 12.14 5.16
C ALA A 19 -6.79 11.34 5.22
N GLN A 20 -7.91 12.02 5.21
CA GLN A 20 -9.21 11.38 5.06
C GLN A 20 -9.43 11.04 3.60
N ASN A 21 -9.77 9.79 3.34
CA ASN A 21 -10.31 9.43 2.05
C ASN A 21 -11.64 10.13 1.84
N THR A 22 -11.87 10.50 0.59
CA THR A 22 -13.18 10.99 0.17
C THR A 22 -13.78 9.95 -0.77
N LYS A 23 -15.02 9.56 -0.53
CA LYS A 23 -15.78 8.70 -1.44
C LYS A 23 -15.67 9.21 -2.87
N GLY A 24 -15.40 8.31 -3.80
CA GLY A 24 -15.24 8.64 -5.21
C GLY A 24 -13.81 8.97 -5.64
N THR A 25 -12.85 8.96 -4.71
CA THR A 25 -11.44 9.21 -5.02
C THR A 25 -10.83 8.01 -5.75
N PHE A 26 -10.13 8.29 -6.84
CA PHE A 26 -9.29 7.32 -7.53
C PHE A 26 -7.84 7.43 -7.06
N TYR A 27 -7.22 6.29 -6.87
CA TYR A 27 -5.82 6.14 -6.50
C TYR A 27 -5.06 5.47 -7.64
N VAL A 28 -3.98 6.07 -8.08
CA VAL A 28 -3.09 5.49 -9.10
C VAL A 28 -1.66 5.61 -8.61
N GLY A 29 -0.96 4.50 -8.52
CA GLY A 29 0.40 4.52 -8.02
C GLY A 29 1.06 3.16 -8.02
N THR A 30 1.91 2.95 -7.05
CA THR A 30 2.56 1.66 -6.77
C THR A 30 2.46 1.35 -5.29
N ASN A 31 2.31 0.08 -4.96
CA ASN A 31 2.17 -0.35 -3.57
C ASN A 31 3.49 -0.38 -2.80
N ASP A 32 4.61 -0.50 -3.49
CA ASP A 32 5.91 -0.59 -2.85
C ASP A 32 7.02 -0.07 -3.75
N ILE A 33 7.60 1.06 -3.37
CA ILE A 33 8.79 1.62 -4.02
C ILE A 33 10.08 1.27 -3.28
N ALA A 34 9.99 0.76 -2.05
CA ALA A 34 11.16 0.42 -1.25
C ALA A 34 11.85 -0.86 -1.75
N ASN A 35 11.08 -1.79 -2.31
CA ASN A 35 11.57 -3.07 -2.82
C ASN A 35 11.65 -3.13 -4.36
N ILE A 36 11.58 -1.98 -5.02
CA ILE A 36 11.79 -1.92 -6.46
C ILE A 36 13.26 -2.30 -6.76
N ALA A 37 13.43 -3.33 -7.57
CA ALA A 37 14.70 -3.63 -8.17
C ALA A 37 14.99 -2.59 -9.28
N TRP A 38 15.71 -1.55 -8.93
CA TRP A 38 16.04 -0.45 -9.87
C TRP A 38 16.74 -0.92 -11.15
N THR A 39 17.33 -2.11 -11.12
CA THR A 39 17.96 -2.74 -12.27
C THR A 39 16.96 -3.33 -13.27
N ASP A 40 15.77 -3.74 -12.81
CA ASP A 40 14.82 -4.47 -13.64
C ASP A 40 13.56 -3.67 -13.97
N TRP A 41 13.43 -2.44 -13.44
CA TRP A 41 12.27 -1.57 -13.63
C TRP A 41 10.92 -2.25 -13.29
N ALA A 42 10.95 -3.17 -12.33
CA ALA A 42 9.78 -3.90 -11.88
C ALA A 42 8.88 -2.99 -11.03
N VAL A 43 8.14 -2.12 -11.70
CA VAL A 43 7.11 -1.31 -11.06
C VAL A 43 5.81 -2.08 -11.09
N SER A 44 5.18 -2.26 -9.93
CA SER A 44 3.85 -2.86 -9.82
C SER A 44 2.80 -1.76 -9.76
N PRO A 45 2.23 -1.35 -10.90
CA PRO A 45 1.21 -0.31 -10.91
C PRO A 45 -0.04 -0.79 -10.17
N SER A 46 -0.63 0.11 -9.40
CA SER A 46 -1.84 -0.14 -8.65
C SER A 46 -2.90 0.92 -8.94
N VAL A 47 -4.13 0.50 -8.94
CA VAL A 47 -5.31 1.37 -9.09
C VAL A 47 -6.28 1.05 -7.97
N GLY A 48 -6.82 2.07 -7.33
CA GLY A 48 -7.82 1.92 -6.28
C GLY A 48 -8.96 2.91 -6.43
N TYR A 49 -10.10 2.55 -5.87
CA TYR A 49 -11.28 3.41 -5.83
C TYR A 49 -11.88 3.43 -4.42
N ALA A 50 -12.17 4.62 -3.94
CA ALA A 50 -12.82 4.81 -2.64
C ALA A 50 -14.33 4.65 -2.77
N PHE A 51 -14.85 3.49 -2.37
CA PHE A 51 -16.29 3.22 -2.33
C PHE A 51 -17.00 3.98 -1.23
N THR A 52 -16.30 4.20 -0.13
CA THR A 52 -16.76 5.03 0.99
C THR A 52 -15.59 5.91 1.46
N ASP A 53 -15.86 6.81 2.42
CA ASP A 53 -14.81 7.63 3.03
C ASP A 53 -13.77 6.80 3.81
N ALA A 54 -14.06 5.54 4.07
CA ALA A 54 -13.17 4.64 4.81
C ALA A 54 -12.68 3.45 4.00
N LEU A 55 -13.39 3.01 2.96
CA LEU A 55 -13.08 1.78 2.22
C LEU A 55 -12.59 2.07 0.81
N VAL A 56 -11.37 1.64 0.52
CA VAL A 56 -10.77 1.63 -0.81
C VAL A 56 -10.60 0.18 -1.27
N ILE A 57 -11.05 -0.12 -2.46
CA ILE A 57 -10.81 -1.40 -3.13
C ILE A 57 -9.99 -1.14 -4.39
N GLY A 58 -9.04 -2.00 -4.67
CA GLY A 58 -8.18 -1.82 -5.82
C GLY A 58 -7.53 -3.10 -6.29
N GLY A 59 -6.71 -2.93 -7.32
CA GLY A 59 -5.90 -3.99 -7.87
C GLY A 59 -4.54 -3.48 -8.27
N SER A 60 -3.60 -4.38 -8.35
CA SER A 60 -2.25 -4.12 -8.86
C SER A 60 -1.83 -5.23 -9.80
N VAL A 61 -0.93 -4.88 -10.71
CA VAL A 61 -0.31 -5.84 -11.60
C VAL A 61 1.13 -6.02 -11.16
N SER A 62 1.51 -7.25 -10.88
CA SER A 62 2.87 -7.60 -10.53
C SER A 62 3.46 -8.62 -11.51
N GLN A 63 4.76 -8.59 -11.66
CA GLN A 63 5.50 -9.54 -12.47
C GLN A 63 6.78 -9.91 -11.74
N ASP A 64 6.93 -11.18 -11.41
CA ASP A 64 8.05 -11.65 -10.60
C ASP A 64 9.39 -11.68 -11.36
N SER A 65 9.32 -11.78 -12.68
CA SER A 65 10.51 -11.72 -13.56
C SER A 65 10.11 -11.34 -14.98
N THR A 66 11.09 -10.96 -15.78
CA THR A 66 10.88 -10.53 -17.19
C THR A 66 10.17 -11.58 -18.05
N ASP A 67 10.33 -12.85 -17.70
CA ASP A 67 9.74 -13.99 -18.43
C ASP A 67 8.55 -14.62 -17.68
N ALA A 68 8.13 -14.08 -16.54
CA ALA A 68 7.01 -14.58 -15.77
C ALA A 68 5.68 -14.01 -16.26
N ASP A 69 4.62 -14.78 -16.05
CA ASP A 69 3.26 -14.31 -16.29
C ASP A 69 2.91 -13.12 -15.39
N MET A 70 2.08 -12.22 -15.91
CA MET A 70 1.56 -11.10 -15.13
C MET A 70 0.57 -11.62 -14.09
N ASN A 71 0.80 -11.27 -12.84
CA ASN A 71 -0.12 -11.55 -11.73
C ASN A 71 -1.02 -10.35 -11.49
N LEU A 72 -2.29 -10.60 -11.34
CA LEU A 72 -3.27 -9.60 -10.94
C LEU A 72 -3.60 -9.78 -9.46
N ASP A 73 -3.23 -8.78 -8.67
CA ASP A 73 -3.47 -8.77 -7.23
C ASP A 73 -4.65 -7.87 -6.91
N PHE A 74 -5.46 -8.28 -5.95
CA PHE A 74 -6.57 -7.48 -5.45
C PHE A 74 -6.30 -7.08 -4.01
N TYR A 75 -6.73 -5.89 -3.65
CA TYR A 75 -6.60 -5.41 -2.28
C TYR A 75 -7.82 -4.59 -1.83
N ALA A 76 -8.02 -4.58 -0.52
CA ALA A 76 -8.93 -3.67 0.17
C ALA A 76 -8.18 -2.98 1.29
N ARG A 77 -8.45 -1.70 1.49
CA ARG A 77 -7.91 -0.89 2.59
C ARG A 77 -9.06 -0.22 3.34
N TYR A 78 -9.08 -0.41 4.63
CA TYR A 78 -9.98 0.29 5.52
C TYR A 78 -9.23 1.36 6.29
N PHE A 79 -9.65 2.60 6.15
CA PHE A 79 -9.02 3.77 6.75
C PHE A 79 -9.70 4.17 8.04
N TRP A 80 -8.90 4.46 9.03
CA TRP A 80 -9.33 4.94 10.33
C TRP A 80 -8.30 5.92 10.89
N LYS A 81 -8.71 7.18 11.08
CA LYS A 81 -7.86 8.26 11.60
C LYS A 81 -6.51 8.41 10.87
N GLY A 82 -6.51 8.33 9.56
CA GLY A 82 -5.29 8.43 8.72
C GLY A 82 -4.45 7.16 8.66
N MET A 83 -4.75 6.17 9.48
CA MET A 83 -4.19 4.82 9.38
C MET A 83 -5.08 3.93 8.51
N PHE A 84 -4.52 2.87 7.99
CA PHE A 84 -5.30 1.87 7.27
C PHE A 84 -4.89 0.45 7.63
N VAL A 85 -5.88 -0.42 7.58
CA VAL A 85 -5.68 -1.86 7.53
C VAL A 85 -5.75 -2.29 6.07
N HIS A 86 -4.77 -3.04 5.62
CA HIS A 86 -4.67 -3.57 4.27
C HIS A 86 -4.92 -5.07 4.29
N ALA A 87 -5.78 -5.52 3.39
CA ALA A 87 -5.95 -6.93 3.08
C ALA A 87 -5.81 -7.09 1.57
N GLY A 88 -4.94 -7.99 1.15
CA GLY A 88 -4.69 -8.27 -0.26
C GLY A 88 -4.67 -9.77 -0.54
N MET A 89 -4.82 -10.12 -1.80
CA MET A 89 -4.68 -11.49 -2.28
C MET A 89 -4.02 -11.49 -3.65
N ASN A 90 -3.19 -12.48 -3.88
CA ASN A 90 -2.59 -12.71 -5.17
C ASN A 90 -3.57 -13.48 -6.06
N GLY A 91 -4.10 -12.82 -7.10
CA GLY A 91 -5.17 -13.36 -7.91
C GLY A 91 -6.42 -13.66 -7.07
N LEU A 92 -6.97 -14.85 -7.25
CA LEU A 92 -8.09 -15.37 -6.43
C LEU A 92 -7.63 -16.44 -5.45
N ASN A 93 -6.34 -16.46 -5.11
CA ASN A 93 -5.75 -17.45 -4.22
C ASN A 93 -5.79 -16.96 -2.77
N PHE A 94 -6.66 -17.55 -1.96
CA PHE A 94 -6.77 -17.22 -0.55
C PHE A 94 -5.59 -17.71 0.31
N ASP A 95 -4.80 -18.65 -0.19
CA ASP A 95 -3.61 -19.15 0.52
C ASP A 95 -2.45 -18.14 0.50
N GLU A 96 -2.51 -17.16 -0.38
CA GLU A 96 -1.51 -16.09 -0.53
C GLU A 96 -2.08 -14.72 -0.11
N MET A 97 -2.80 -14.69 0.99
CA MET A 97 -3.31 -13.45 1.54
C MET A 97 -2.22 -12.62 2.19
N THR A 98 -2.33 -11.32 2.02
CA THR A 98 -1.52 -10.32 2.71
C THR A 98 -2.37 -9.51 3.66
N LEU A 99 -1.84 -9.26 4.85
CA LEU A 99 -2.46 -8.38 5.85
C LEU A 99 -1.46 -7.31 6.24
N GLY A 100 -1.89 -6.07 6.31
CA GLY A 100 -1.01 -4.97 6.62
C GLY A 100 -1.64 -3.88 7.45
N LEU A 101 -0.76 -3.10 8.05
CA LEU A 101 -1.10 -1.87 8.76
C LEU A 101 -0.20 -0.76 8.22
N GLY A 102 -0.80 0.37 7.90
CA GLY A 102 -0.04 1.49 7.39
C GLY A 102 -0.68 2.83 7.70
N LYS A 103 -0.02 3.87 7.22
CA LYS A 103 -0.50 5.24 7.32
C LYS A 103 -0.28 5.95 6.00
N MET A 104 -1.29 6.65 5.53
CA MET A 104 -1.19 7.46 4.31
C MET A 104 -0.85 8.90 4.68
N PHE A 105 0.17 9.44 4.03
CA PHE A 105 0.54 10.85 4.12
C PHE A 105 0.28 11.52 2.78
N THR A 106 -0.48 12.58 2.78
CA THR A 106 -0.65 13.41 1.60
C THR A 106 0.42 14.49 1.59
N LEU A 107 1.31 14.47 0.60
CA LEU A 107 2.44 15.41 0.49
C LEU A 107 2.03 16.75 -0.14
N ARG A 108 1.20 16.68 -1.15
CA ARG A 108 0.56 17.80 -1.83
C ARG A 108 -0.83 17.37 -2.25
N ASP A 109 -1.59 18.27 -2.83
CA ASP A 109 -3.01 18.12 -3.12
C ASP A 109 -3.43 16.74 -3.63
N ASN A 110 -2.61 16.12 -4.46
CA ASN A 110 -2.93 14.85 -5.10
C ASN A 110 -1.85 13.76 -4.96
N VAL A 111 -0.74 14.06 -4.27
CA VAL A 111 0.38 13.12 -4.11
C VAL A 111 0.37 12.53 -2.72
N TYR A 112 0.50 11.21 -2.62
CA TYR A 112 0.57 10.52 -1.34
C TYR A 112 1.74 9.54 -1.27
N ILE A 113 2.17 9.26 -0.03
CA ILE A 113 3.02 8.13 0.33
C ILE A 113 2.32 7.33 1.44
N ASP A 114 2.48 6.03 1.40
CA ASP A 114 1.84 5.14 2.38
C ASP A 114 2.80 4.05 2.88
N PRO A 115 3.63 4.37 3.87
CA PRO A 115 4.41 3.34 4.56
C PRO A 115 3.47 2.35 5.25
N ALA A 116 3.80 1.07 5.13
CA ALA A 116 3.03 0.00 5.74
C ALA A 116 3.93 -1.18 6.15
N ILE A 117 3.48 -1.91 7.16
CA ILE A 117 4.03 -3.21 7.53
C ILE A 117 3.03 -4.24 7.01
N VAL A 118 3.50 -5.15 6.17
CA VAL A 118 2.66 -6.16 5.52
C VAL A 118 3.14 -7.54 5.89
N TYR A 119 2.23 -8.35 6.40
CA TYR A 119 2.43 -9.78 6.63
C TYR A 119 1.90 -10.57 5.43
N ASN A 120 2.75 -11.42 4.88
CA ASN A 120 2.38 -12.34 3.81
C ASN A 120 2.15 -13.74 4.39
N ALA A 121 0.90 -14.20 4.37
CA ALA A 121 0.53 -15.51 4.92
C ALA A 121 1.09 -16.68 4.09
N GLY A 122 1.24 -16.53 2.77
CA GLY A 122 1.80 -17.55 1.90
C GLY A 122 3.26 -17.87 2.18
N GLY A 123 4.08 -16.83 2.42
CA GLY A 123 5.51 -16.97 2.72
C GLY A 123 5.86 -16.87 4.20
N GLU A 124 4.89 -16.62 5.07
CA GLU A 124 5.11 -16.34 6.50
C GLU A 124 6.16 -15.25 6.75
N THR A 125 6.13 -14.19 5.95
CA THR A 125 7.10 -13.10 5.98
C THR A 125 6.44 -11.79 6.36
N VAL A 126 7.20 -10.93 7.05
CA VAL A 126 6.82 -9.56 7.37
C VAL A 126 7.72 -8.61 6.57
N ASN A 127 7.12 -7.74 5.81
CA ASN A 127 7.82 -6.76 4.97
C ASN A 127 7.40 -5.33 5.32
N LEU A 128 8.35 -4.42 5.25
CA LEU A 128 8.07 -3.00 5.26
C LEU A 128 7.92 -2.53 3.82
N THR A 129 6.78 -1.94 3.50
CA THR A 129 6.47 -1.42 2.17
C THR A 129 6.33 0.10 2.20
N LEU A 130 6.61 0.74 1.10
CA LEU A 130 6.41 2.17 0.90
C LEU A 130 5.67 2.40 -0.41
N GLY A 131 4.39 2.66 -0.34
CA GLY A 131 3.58 3.03 -1.48
C GLY A 131 3.76 4.51 -1.85
N PHE A 132 3.52 4.81 -3.10
CA PHE A 132 3.55 6.16 -3.66
C PHE A 132 2.54 6.27 -4.78
N GLY A 133 1.87 7.40 -4.88
CA GLY A 133 0.94 7.60 -5.98
C GLY A 133 0.24 8.94 -5.97
N PHE A 134 -0.77 8.99 -6.83
CA PHE A 134 -1.63 10.13 -7.03
C PHE A 134 -3.07 9.75 -6.71
N LYS A 135 -3.83 10.70 -6.18
CA LYS A 135 -5.27 10.57 -5.96
C LYS A 135 -6.03 11.68 -6.71
N PHE A 136 -7.13 11.28 -7.28
CA PHE A 136 -7.97 12.17 -8.10
C PHE A 136 -9.38 12.27 -7.56
#